data_782950d763bc97ec9ac30f01b5105488
#
_entry.id   782950d763bc97ec9ac30f01b5105488
#
_cell.length_a   1.000
_cell.length_b   1.000
_cell.length_c   1.000
_cell.angle_alpha   90.00
_cell.angle_beta   90.00
_cell.angle_gamma   90.00
#
_symmetry.space_group_name_H-M   'P 1'
#
loop_
_entity.id
_entity.type
_entity.pdbx_description
1 polymer ?
#
loop_
_entity_poly.entity_id
_entity_poly.type
_entity_poly.pdbx_seq_one_letter_code
_entity_poly.pdbx_strand_id
1 'polypeptide(L)'
;MSEPDPEPRHLSPRQAFDLLQEEPRAVLVDVRSNMEFLFVGHPVGAVHIPWIDEPDWEVNPHFVRQVRELMLGGVICDNDAGCAPVVLICRSGKRSTEAGRVLLQSGMREIYNVIDGFEGERDEDYHRSTLGGWRFEGLPWEQC
;
A
#
# COMPACT_ATOMS: atom_id res chain seq x y z
N MET A 1 -2.58 17.93 26.56
CA MET A 1 -2.59 17.94 25.09
C MET A 1 -2.25 16.55 24.58
N SER A 2 -3.17 15.93 23.86
CA SER A 2 -2.90 14.61 23.29
C SER A 2 -2.06 14.75 22.02
N GLU A 3 -1.14 13.84 21.80
CA GLU A 3 -0.40 13.79 20.56
C GLU A 3 -1.33 13.34 19.43
N PRO A 4 -1.15 13.83 18.20
CA PRO A 4 -1.94 13.34 17.08
C PRO A 4 -1.69 11.86 16.85
N ASP A 5 -2.68 11.15 16.31
CA ASP A 5 -2.54 9.76 15.94
C ASP A 5 -1.42 9.62 14.91
N PRO A 6 -0.65 8.51 14.95
CA PRO A 6 0.40 8.30 13.95
C PRO A 6 -0.20 8.15 12.55
N GLU A 7 0.49 8.72 11.57
CA GLU A 7 0.09 8.68 10.17
C GLU A 7 1.17 7.99 9.34
N PRO A 8 0.80 7.23 8.30
CA PRO A 8 1.78 6.71 7.38
C PRO A 8 2.47 7.86 6.64
N ARG A 9 3.71 7.65 6.25
CA ARG A 9 4.42 8.61 5.42
C ARG A 9 3.91 8.49 3.98
N HIS A 10 3.72 9.62 3.32
CA HIS A 10 3.21 9.64 1.96
C HIS A 10 4.35 9.76 0.96
N LEU A 11 4.37 8.86 -0.02
CA LEU A 11 5.34 8.86 -1.10
C LEU A 11 4.61 8.97 -2.44
N SER A 12 5.22 9.68 -3.39
CA SER A 12 4.74 9.60 -4.77
C SER A 12 4.94 8.18 -5.31
N PRO A 13 4.26 7.79 -6.39
CA PRO A 13 4.51 6.47 -6.98
C PRO A 13 5.98 6.23 -7.32
N ARG A 14 6.67 7.24 -7.86
CA ARG A 14 8.09 7.15 -8.21
C ARG A 14 8.96 6.97 -6.96
N GLN A 15 8.69 7.75 -5.90
CA GLN A 15 9.43 7.61 -4.64
C GLN A 15 9.23 6.23 -4.03
N ALA A 16 8.00 5.71 -4.09
CA ALA A 16 7.69 4.37 -3.58
C ALA A 16 8.43 3.30 -4.39
N PHE A 17 8.43 3.42 -5.71
CA PHE A 17 9.16 2.51 -6.58
C PHE A 17 10.66 2.51 -6.26
N ASP A 18 11.25 3.70 -6.12
CA ASP A 18 12.67 3.83 -5.80
C ASP A 18 13.01 3.19 -4.44
N LEU A 19 12.16 3.40 -3.42
CA LEU A 19 12.35 2.78 -2.11
C LEU A 19 12.35 1.25 -2.22
N LEU A 20 11.41 0.69 -2.99
CA LEU A 20 11.32 -0.75 -3.20
C LEU A 20 12.54 -1.32 -3.91
N GLN A 21 13.16 -0.55 -4.79
CA GLN A 21 14.39 -0.97 -5.48
C GLN A 21 15.62 -0.88 -4.58
N GLU A 22 15.67 0.13 -3.71
CA GLU A 22 16.84 0.39 -2.85
C GLU A 22 16.87 -0.47 -1.59
N GLU A 23 15.69 -0.84 -1.05
CA GLU A 23 15.59 -1.61 0.19
C GLU A 23 15.04 -3.00 -0.10
N PRO A 24 15.89 -4.05 -0.13
CA PRO A 24 15.44 -5.41 -0.47
C PRO A 24 14.40 -6.00 0.48
N ARG A 25 14.32 -5.48 1.72
CA ARG A 25 13.34 -5.96 2.70
C ARG A 25 11.98 -5.27 2.55
N ALA A 26 11.90 -4.18 1.77
CA ALA A 26 10.66 -3.45 1.59
C ALA A 26 9.62 -4.30 0.85
N VAL A 27 8.37 -4.21 1.30
CA VAL A 27 7.26 -4.97 0.73
C VAL A 27 6.20 -4.00 0.25
N LEU A 28 5.70 -4.21 -0.97
CA LEU A 28 4.58 -3.46 -1.52
C LEU A 28 3.31 -4.29 -1.32
N VAL A 29 2.37 -3.76 -0.55
CA VAL A 29 1.10 -4.42 -0.24
C VAL A 29 -0.04 -3.67 -0.93
N ASP A 30 -0.73 -4.37 -1.82
CA ASP A 30 -1.92 -3.85 -2.49
C ASP A 30 -3.14 -4.19 -1.63
N VAL A 31 -3.83 -3.16 -1.16
CA VAL A 31 -4.93 -3.31 -0.20
C VAL A 31 -6.30 -3.23 -0.85
N ARG A 32 -6.34 -3.20 -2.20
CA ARG A 32 -7.59 -3.13 -2.95
C ARG A 32 -8.35 -4.47 -2.91
N SER A 33 -9.59 -4.44 -3.44
CA SER A 33 -10.38 -5.65 -3.58
C SER A 33 -9.71 -6.65 -4.53
N ASN A 34 -10.13 -7.92 -4.42
CA ASN A 34 -9.64 -8.99 -5.29
C ASN A 34 -9.91 -8.70 -6.76
N MET A 35 -11.08 -8.16 -7.08
CA MET A 35 -11.43 -7.83 -8.47
C MET A 35 -10.54 -6.73 -9.03
N GLU A 36 -10.25 -5.69 -8.25
CA GLU A 36 -9.35 -4.62 -8.68
C GLU A 36 -7.94 -5.17 -8.95
N PHE A 37 -7.42 -5.97 -8.02
CA PHE A 37 -6.08 -6.54 -8.14
C PHE A 37 -5.94 -7.40 -9.40
N LEU A 38 -6.92 -8.26 -9.67
CA LEU A 38 -6.85 -9.20 -10.78
C LEU A 38 -7.19 -8.55 -12.14
N PHE A 39 -8.28 -7.79 -12.20
CA PHE A 39 -8.83 -7.34 -13.48
C PHE A 39 -8.38 -5.94 -13.90
N VAL A 40 -8.27 -5.02 -12.96
CA VAL A 40 -7.75 -3.69 -13.27
C VAL A 40 -6.24 -3.74 -13.46
N GLY A 41 -5.57 -4.62 -12.73
CA GLY A 41 -4.13 -4.76 -12.74
C GLY A 41 -3.53 -4.36 -11.39
N HIS A 42 -2.26 -4.65 -11.23
CA HIS A 42 -1.52 -4.37 -10.00
C HIS A 42 -0.04 -4.11 -10.29
N PRO A 43 0.68 -3.44 -9.38
CA PRO A 43 2.12 -3.26 -9.55
C PRO A 43 2.83 -4.62 -9.55
N VAL A 44 3.86 -4.74 -10.40
CA VAL A 44 4.70 -5.95 -10.41
C VAL A 44 5.36 -6.11 -9.04
N GLY A 45 5.25 -7.31 -8.46
CA GLY A 45 5.83 -7.62 -7.17
C GLY A 45 4.95 -7.28 -5.97
N ALA A 46 3.77 -6.71 -6.18
CA ALA A 46 2.86 -6.41 -5.09
C ALA A 46 2.27 -7.69 -4.48
N VAL A 47 2.18 -7.71 -3.15
CA VAL A 47 1.48 -8.76 -2.41
C VAL A 47 0.07 -8.26 -2.13
N HIS A 48 -0.94 -9.08 -2.40
CA HIS A 48 -2.33 -8.70 -2.20
C HIS A 48 -2.82 -9.09 -0.82
N ILE A 49 -3.13 -8.08 -0.01
CA ILE A 49 -3.79 -8.25 1.28
C ILE A 49 -4.90 -7.21 1.34
N PRO A 50 -6.16 -7.58 1.06
CA PRO A 50 -7.23 -6.59 0.98
C PRO A 50 -7.56 -5.97 2.34
N TRP A 51 -7.79 -4.66 2.33
CA TRP A 51 -8.32 -3.92 3.48
C TRP A 51 -9.83 -4.01 3.51
N ILE A 52 -10.47 -3.80 2.35
CA ILE A 52 -11.92 -3.95 2.14
C ILE A 52 -12.11 -4.75 0.85
N ASP A 53 -12.95 -5.78 0.90
CA ASP A 53 -13.15 -6.67 -0.24
C ASP A 53 -14.60 -7.14 -0.33
N GLU A 54 -14.98 -7.68 -1.48
CA GLU A 54 -16.28 -8.33 -1.65
C GLU A 54 -16.36 -9.63 -0.83
N PRO A 55 -17.54 -10.14 -0.49
CA PRO A 55 -18.87 -9.67 -0.93
C PRO A 55 -19.48 -8.58 -0.04
N ASP A 56 -19.01 -8.42 1.19
CA ASP A 56 -19.66 -7.57 2.18
C ASP A 56 -19.09 -6.16 2.26
N TRP A 57 -17.92 -5.91 1.66
CA TRP A 57 -17.22 -4.62 1.67
C TRP A 57 -16.92 -4.11 3.08
N GLU A 58 -16.72 -5.02 4.01
CA GLU A 58 -16.32 -4.69 5.38
C GLU A 58 -14.80 -4.67 5.51
N VAL A 59 -14.33 -3.93 6.52
CA VAL A 59 -12.90 -3.88 6.84
C VAL A 59 -12.42 -5.27 7.26
N ASN A 60 -11.32 -5.72 6.70
CA ASN A 60 -10.71 -7.01 6.99
C ASN A 60 -10.18 -7.03 8.45
N PRO A 61 -10.82 -7.79 9.35
CA PRO A 61 -10.40 -7.83 10.76
C PRO A 61 -9.06 -8.53 10.98
N HIS A 62 -8.56 -9.22 9.96
CA HIS A 62 -7.30 -9.96 10.02
C HIS A 62 -6.16 -9.24 9.32
N PHE A 63 -6.36 -8.01 8.88
CA PHE A 63 -5.39 -7.28 8.06
C PHE A 63 -4.03 -7.15 8.76
N VAL A 64 -4.02 -6.70 10.02
CA VAL A 64 -2.78 -6.54 10.78
C VAL A 64 -2.03 -7.86 10.90
N ARG A 65 -2.77 -8.94 11.23
CA ARG A 65 -2.17 -10.27 11.35
C ARG A 65 -1.58 -10.74 10.03
N GLN A 66 -2.30 -10.55 8.93
CA GLN A 66 -1.83 -10.97 7.62
C GLN A 66 -0.58 -10.23 7.17
N VAL A 67 -0.50 -8.91 7.45
CA VAL A 67 0.72 -8.14 7.17
C VAL A 67 1.87 -8.64 8.03
N ARG A 68 1.63 -8.89 9.32
CA ARG A 68 2.67 -9.44 10.21
C ARG A 68 3.16 -10.81 9.75
N GLU A 69 2.26 -11.69 9.33
CA GLU A 69 2.63 -13.01 8.81
C GLU A 69 3.51 -12.90 7.56
N LEU A 70 3.19 -11.96 6.69
CA LEU A 70 4.01 -11.68 5.51
C LEU A 70 5.44 -11.31 5.90
N MET A 71 5.62 -10.61 7.01
CA MET A 71 6.92 -10.14 7.48
C MET A 71 7.67 -11.17 8.33
N LEU A 72 7.03 -12.29 8.71
CA LEU A 72 7.65 -13.31 9.58
C LEU A 72 8.82 -14.04 8.93
N GLY A 73 8.88 -14.10 7.61
CA GLY A 73 10.02 -14.68 6.90
C GLY A 73 11.25 -13.82 6.93
N GLY A 74 11.17 -12.62 7.46
CA GLY A 74 12.26 -11.68 7.62
C GLY A 74 12.10 -10.92 8.93
N VAL A 75 13.16 -10.26 9.33
CA VAL A 75 13.15 -9.44 10.54
C VAL A 75 12.44 -8.13 10.24
N ILE A 76 11.29 -7.90 10.88
CA ILE A 76 10.53 -6.65 10.71
C ILE A 76 11.38 -5.45 11.13
N CYS A 77 12.02 -5.57 12.28
CA CYS A 77 12.95 -4.55 12.78
C CYS A 77 14.26 -5.21 13.23
N ASP A 78 15.35 -4.63 12.79
CA ASP A 78 16.72 -5.07 13.13
C ASP A 78 17.41 -3.93 13.84
N ASN A 79 18.21 -4.23 14.87
CA ASN A 79 18.90 -3.20 15.65
C ASN A 79 19.87 -2.37 14.81
N ASP A 80 20.48 -2.97 13.80
CA ASP A 80 21.46 -2.29 12.95
C ASP A 80 20.83 -1.68 11.70
N ALA A 81 19.86 -2.37 11.10
CA ALA A 81 19.28 -1.99 9.81
C ALA A 81 17.92 -1.29 9.92
N GLY A 82 17.35 -1.18 11.14
CA GLY A 82 16.04 -0.58 11.34
C GLY A 82 14.89 -1.51 10.95
N CYS A 83 13.72 -0.94 10.76
CA CYS A 83 12.52 -1.71 10.42
C CYS A 83 12.35 -1.82 8.90
N ALA A 84 11.86 -2.99 8.46
CA ALA A 84 11.57 -3.20 7.05
C ALA A 84 10.39 -2.31 6.63
N PRO A 85 10.52 -1.55 5.53
CA PRO A 85 9.42 -0.71 5.06
C PRO A 85 8.24 -1.52 4.52
N VAL A 86 7.03 -1.09 4.87
CA VAL A 86 5.78 -1.61 4.30
C VAL A 86 5.15 -0.47 3.51
N VAL A 87 5.03 -0.65 2.21
CA VAL A 87 4.47 0.35 1.30
C VAL A 87 3.08 -0.12 0.90
N LEU A 88 2.06 0.68 1.20
CA LEU A 88 0.67 0.35 0.95
C LEU A 88 0.16 1.11 -0.26
N ILE A 89 -0.58 0.43 -1.13
CA ILE A 89 -1.16 1.04 -2.32
C ILE A 89 -2.63 0.62 -2.46
N CYS A 90 -3.48 1.59 -2.77
CA CYS A 90 -4.87 1.34 -3.13
C CYS A 90 -5.19 2.03 -4.46
N ARG A 91 -6.45 2.32 -4.74
CA ARG A 91 -6.82 2.94 -6.02
C ARG A 91 -6.35 4.39 -6.13
N SER A 92 -6.60 5.19 -5.10
CA SER A 92 -6.27 6.62 -5.10
C SER A 92 -5.61 7.13 -3.82
N GLY A 93 -5.30 6.25 -2.88
CA GLY A 93 -4.56 6.59 -1.67
C GLY A 93 -5.37 6.63 -0.37
N LYS A 94 -6.70 6.54 -0.43
CA LYS A 94 -7.56 6.68 0.76
C LYS A 94 -7.61 5.44 1.63
N ARG A 95 -7.91 4.27 1.05
CA ARG A 95 -7.97 3.00 1.79
C ARG A 95 -6.62 2.63 2.40
N SER A 96 -5.56 2.85 1.65
CA SER A 96 -4.20 2.55 2.11
C SER A 96 -3.77 3.45 3.26
N THR A 97 -4.23 4.72 3.29
CA THR A 97 -3.96 5.60 4.42
C THR A 97 -4.63 5.08 5.69
N GLU A 98 -5.89 4.66 5.61
CA GLU A 98 -6.60 4.08 6.76
C GLU A 98 -5.94 2.79 7.24
N ALA A 99 -5.61 1.90 6.30
CA ALA A 99 -4.92 0.65 6.61
C ALA A 99 -3.57 0.91 7.29
N GLY A 100 -2.83 1.90 6.80
CA GLY A 100 -1.54 2.29 7.38
C GLY A 100 -1.66 2.82 8.80
N ARG A 101 -2.71 3.59 9.10
CA ARG A 101 -2.97 4.05 10.47
C ARG A 101 -3.16 2.89 11.43
N VAL A 102 -3.90 1.87 11.02
CA VAL A 102 -4.15 0.69 11.85
C VAL A 102 -2.85 -0.09 12.10
N LEU A 103 -2.00 -0.22 11.09
CA LEU A 103 -0.69 -0.88 11.27
C LEU A 103 0.19 -0.10 12.25
N LEU A 104 0.21 1.22 12.17
CA LEU A 104 0.97 2.05 13.11
C LEU A 104 0.43 1.94 14.52
N GLN A 105 -0.89 1.93 14.68
CA GLN A 105 -1.54 1.76 16.00
C GLN A 105 -1.23 0.39 16.60
N SER A 106 -0.96 -0.61 15.78
CA SER A 106 -0.59 -1.95 16.25
C SER A 106 0.89 -2.06 16.65
N GLY A 107 1.66 -0.98 16.53
CA GLY A 107 3.06 -0.94 16.92
C GLY A 107 4.06 -1.13 15.77
N MET A 108 3.58 -1.29 14.55
CA MET A 108 4.48 -1.37 13.39
C MET A 108 5.07 0.01 13.07
N ARG A 109 6.23 0.02 12.44
CA ARG A 109 6.95 1.24 12.04
C ARG A 109 7.22 1.17 10.54
N GLU A 110 7.77 2.24 9.98
CA GLU A 110 8.14 2.33 8.57
C GLU A 110 6.98 1.96 7.64
N ILE A 111 5.84 2.63 7.86
CA ILE A 111 4.62 2.46 7.08
C ILE A 111 4.47 3.63 6.11
N TYR A 112 4.31 3.31 4.83
CA TYR A 112 4.23 4.29 3.76
C TYR A 112 2.95 4.10 2.97
N ASN A 113 2.42 5.21 2.45
CA ASN A 113 1.27 5.21 1.55
C ASN A 113 1.69 5.80 0.20
N VAL A 114 1.27 5.15 -0.89
CA VAL A 114 1.49 5.69 -2.24
C VAL A 114 0.41 6.73 -2.53
N ILE A 115 0.83 7.99 -2.65
CA ILE A 115 -0.05 9.09 -3.05
C ILE A 115 -0.61 8.76 -4.44
N ASP A 116 -1.90 9.04 -4.66
CA ASP A 116 -2.62 8.75 -5.89
C ASP A 116 -2.82 7.25 -6.18
N GLY A 117 -2.19 6.36 -5.42
CA GLY A 117 -2.39 4.93 -5.56
C GLY A 117 -2.04 4.38 -6.93
N PHE A 118 -2.78 3.35 -7.35
CA PHE A 118 -2.55 2.67 -8.63
C PHE A 118 -3.15 3.43 -9.81
N GLU A 119 -4.35 3.99 -9.66
CA GLU A 119 -5.12 4.60 -10.75
C GLU A 119 -5.21 6.12 -10.66
N GLY A 120 -4.91 6.72 -9.50
CA GLY A 120 -5.04 8.16 -9.30
C GLY A 120 -6.47 8.63 -9.16
N GLU A 121 -6.65 9.94 -9.16
CA GLU A 121 -7.96 10.58 -9.10
C GLU A 121 -8.63 10.57 -10.48
N ARG A 122 -9.95 10.70 -10.49
CA ARG A 122 -10.71 10.82 -11.74
C ARG A 122 -10.50 12.20 -12.34
N ASP A 123 -10.42 12.27 -13.68
CA ASP A 123 -10.39 13.52 -14.41
C ASP A 123 -11.82 14.06 -14.64
N GLU A 124 -11.95 15.11 -15.47
CA GLU A 124 -13.23 15.74 -15.79
C GLU A 124 -14.20 14.79 -16.49
N ASP A 125 -13.68 13.79 -17.19
CA ASP A 125 -14.47 12.79 -17.90
C ASP A 125 -14.70 11.53 -17.05
N TYR A 126 -14.37 11.58 -15.75
CA TYR A 126 -14.46 10.46 -14.80
C TYR A 126 -13.54 9.29 -15.15
N HIS A 127 -12.43 9.57 -15.85
CA HIS A 127 -11.40 8.58 -16.15
C HIS A 127 -10.27 8.64 -15.12
N ARG A 128 -9.71 7.46 -14.79
CA ARG A 128 -8.53 7.36 -13.95
C ARG A 128 -7.29 7.11 -14.78
N SER A 129 -6.13 7.21 -14.17
CA SER A 129 -4.83 7.03 -14.82
C SER A 129 -4.52 8.06 -15.89
N THR A 130 -5.10 9.24 -15.77
CA THR A 130 -4.85 10.37 -16.66
C THR A 130 -4.23 11.56 -15.95
N LEU A 131 -4.30 11.60 -14.61
CA LEU A 131 -3.76 12.70 -13.80
C LEU A 131 -2.59 12.26 -12.92
N GLY A 132 -2.59 11.00 -12.45
CA GLY A 132 -1.57 10.50 -11.56
C GLY A 132 -1.76 9.02 -11.26
N GLY A 133 -0.91 8.47 -10.40
CA GLY A 133 -0.93 7.09 -9.97
C GLY A 133 0.17 6.24 -10.58
N TRP A 134 0.36 5.05 -10.02
CA TRP A 134 1.42 4.12 -10.43
C TRP A 134 1.40 3.85 -11.93
N ARG A 135 0.24 3.54 -12.45
CA ARG A 135 0.06 3.21 -13.86
C ARG A 135 0.31 4.41 -14.78
N PHE A 136 -0.18 5.59 -14.38
CA PHE A 136 0.04 6.85 -15.11
C PHE A 136 1.54 7.20 -15.20
N GLU A 137 2.28 6.94 -14.13
CA GLU A 137 3.72 7.22 -14.07
C GLU A 137 4.55 6.24 -14.91
N GLY A 138 3.92 5.25 -15.51
CA GLY A 138 4.62 4.27 -16.34
C GLY A 138 5.45 3.25 -15.57
N LEU A 139 5.17 3.08 -14.27
CA LEU A 139 5.87 2.11 -13.45
C LEU A 139 5.39 0.69 -13.74
N PRO A 140 6.21 -0.35 -13.47
CA PRO A 140 5.87 -1.73 -13.85
C PRO A 140 4.56 -2.21 -13.23
N TRP A 141 3.65 -2.72 -14.06
CA TRP A 141 2.38 -3.28 -13.62
C TRP A 141 1.94 -4.41 -14.56
N GLU A 142 1.04 -5.25 -14.07
CA GLU A 142 0.55 -6.41 -14.81
C GLU A 142 -0.91 -6.69 -14.49
N GLN A 143 -1.55 -7.50 -15.35
CA GLN A 143 -2.90 -8.03 -15.14
C GLN A 143 -2.85 -9.55 -15.15
N CYS A 144 -3.87 -10.19 -14.61
CA CYS A 144 -3.96 -11.64 -14.68
C CYS A 144 -4.30 -12.11 -16.09
#